data_e0e3f6a6a800f46a0f9c1ee6533e850d
#
_entry.id   e0e3f6a6a800f46a0f9c1ee6533e850d
#
_cell.length_a   1.000
_cell.length_b   1.000
_cell.length_c   1.000
_cell.angle_alpha   90.00
_cell.angle_beta   90.00
_cell.angle_gamma   90.00
#
_symmetry.space_group_name_H-M   'P 1'
#
loop_
_entity.id
_entity.type
_entity.pdbx_description
1 polymer ?
#
loop_
_entity_poly.entity_id
_entity_poly.type
_entity_poly.pdbx_seq_one_letter_code
_entity_poly.pdbx_strand_id
1 'polypeptide(L)'
;MGKFLFDKDVRLTPLRNKTIGVLGYGNQGRAQALNLRDSGCEVIIGNRRDRYRKTAVEDGFDVSPISEVVPRADILIIAIPDEIQQQVYEKHIRDHLRPGQVMDFASSYGIRFECIVPPDDIDVVMMSPRAMGVTVREAYEADKGVPGFVAVWQDVSGKARQIALALAKAVGCTRAGVFECRFEDESDINLLGEQGLWPLFTQALLLTYEVAVEAGI
;
A
#
# COMPACT_ATOMS: atom_id res chain seq x y z
N MET A 1 15.36 17.18 5.61
CA MET A 1 14.87 17.21 4.22
C MET A 1 14.96 15.81 3.68
N GLY A 2 13.84 15.17 3.33
CA GLY A 2 13.81 13.79 2.86
C GLY A 2 14.58 13.61 1.55
N LYS A 3 15.13 12.42 1.33
CA LYS A 3 15.94 12.09 0.14
C LYS A 3 15.06 11.34 -0.85
N PHE A 4 15.10 11.74 -2.12
CA PHE A 4 14.55 10.94 -3.21
C PHE A 4 15.50 9.78 -3.54
N LEU A 5 14.93 8.59 -3.69
CA LEU A 5 15.63 7.37 -4.06
C LEU A 5 15.05 6.83 -5.37
N PHE A 6 15.94 6.38 -6.24
CA PHE A 6 15.61 5.87 -7.56
C PHE A 6 16.02 4.42 -7.71
N ASP A 7 15.69 3.81 -8.82
CA ASP A 7 15.89 2.38 -9.09
C ASP A 7 17.33 1.90 -8.84
N LYS A 8 18.32 2.73 -9.16
CA LYS A 8 19.76 2.45 -8.96
C LYS A 8 20.18 2.41 -7.48
N ASP A 9 19.41 3.07 -6.60
CA ASP A 9 19.73 3.21 -5.18
C ASP A 9 19.16 2.06 -4.33
N VAL A 10 18.26 1.24 -4.92
CA VAL A 10 17.49 0.22 -4.20
C VAL A 10 17.72 -1.18 -4.78
N ARG A 11 17.77 -2.20 -3.92
CA ARG A 11 17.94 -3.60 -4.29
C ARG A 11 16.73 -4.44 -3.90
N LEU A 12 16.41 -5.48 -4.68
CA LEU A 12 15.34 -6.46 -4.38
C LEU A 12 15.79 -7.57 -3.42
N THR A 13 17.07 -7.63 -3.08
CA THR A 13 17.64 -8.70 -2.22
C THR A 13 16.88 -8.91 -0.90
N PRO A 14 16.34 -7.86 -0.22
CA PRO A 14 15.58 -8.04 1.03
C PRO A 14 14.29 -8.87 0.87
N LEU A 15 13.76 -9.01 -0.36
CA LEU A 15 12.54 -9.80 -0.64
C LEU A 15 12.83 -11.24 -1.07
N ARG A 16 14.10 -11.64 -1.23
CA ARG A 16 14.44 -13.01 -1.64
C ARG A 16 13.97 -14.03 -0.62
N ASN A 17 13.37 -15.12 -1.10
CA ASN A 17 12.87 -16.23 -0.28
C ASN A 17 11.87 -15.78 0.79
N LYS A 18 11.14 -14.70 0.52
CA LYS A 18 10.06 -14.21 1.39
C LYS A 18 8.73 -14.34 0.66
N THR A 19 7.76 -14.91 1.38
CA THR A 19 6.37 -14.95 0.93
C THR A 19 5.68 -13.63 1.30
N ILE A 20 5.09 -12.96 0.33
CA ILE A 20 4.37 -11.70 0.51
C ILE A 20 2.87 -11.99 0.47
N GLY A 21 2.18 -11.73 1.59
CA GLY A 21 0.72 -11.82 1.69
C GLY A 21 0.08 -10.47 1.42
N VAL A 22 -0.66 -10.33 0.34
CA VAL A 22 -1.44 -9.11 0.07
C VAL A 22 -2.85 -9.30 0.64
N LEU A 23 -3.17 -8.52 1.66
CA LEU A 23 -4.46 -8.57 2.36
C LEU A 23 -5.42 -7.52 1.78
N GLY A 24 -6.41 -8.00 1.02
CA GLY A 24 -7.30 -7.20 0.19
C GLY A 24 -6.86 -7.15 -1.27
N TYR A 25 -7.79 -7.46 -2.19
CA TYR A 25 -7.52 -7.49 -3.64
C TYR A 25 -8.35 -6.44 -4.38
N GLY A 26 -8.48 -5.26 -3.75
CA GLY A 26 -9.12 -4.09 -4.34
C GLY A 26 -8.20 -3.39 -5.36
N ASN A 27 -8.46 -2.11 -5.59
CA ASN A 27 -7.74 -1.29 -6.58
C ASN A 27 -6.21 -1.29 -6.34
N GLN A 28 -5.75 -0.98 -5.13
CA GLN A 28 -4.33 -0.99 -4.79
C GLN A 28 -3.78 -2.42 -4.67
N GLY A 29 -4.48 -3.29 -3.93
CA GLY A 29 -3.99 -4.65 -3.68
C GLY A 29 -3.76 -5.45 -4.96
N ARG A 30 -4.66 -5.34 -5.96
CA ARG A 30 -4.49 -5.99 -7.26
C ARG A 30 -3.25 -5.48 -8.00
N ALA A 31 -3.11 -4.16 -8.10
CA ALA A 31 -2.00 -3.56 -8.83
C ALA A 31 -0.64 -3.93 -8.20
N GLN A 32 -0.53 -3.81 -6.88
CA GLN A 32 0.69 -4.14 -6.16
C GLN A 32 1.01 -5.63 -6.25
N ALA A 33 0.03 -6.52 -6.06
CA ALA A 33 0.23 -7.97 -6.15
C ALA A 33 0.74 -8.39 -7.54
N LEU A 34 0.15 -7.85 -8.61
CA LEU A 34 0.59 -8.12 -9.98
C LEU A 34 2.03 -7.64 -10.23
N ASN A 35 2.35 -6.41 -9.80
CA ASN A 35 3.69 -5.85 -9.98
C ASN A 35 4.75 -6.61 -9.18
N LEU A 36 4.44 -7.00 -7.94
CA LEU A 36 5.30 -7.83 -7.09
C LEU A 36 5.59 -9.17 -7.74
N ARG A 37 4.55 -9.86 -8.25
CA ARG A 37 4.70 -11.14 -8.96
C ARG A 37 5.57 -10.99 -10.20
N ASP A 38 5.32 -9.97 -11.01
CA ASP A 38 6.07 -9.71 -12.24
C ASP A 38 7.53 -9.28 -11.96
N SER A 39 7.79 -8.78 -10.74
CA SER A 39 9.15 -8.52 -10.20
C SER A 39 9.83 -9.77 -9.61
N GLY A 40 9.19 -10.95 -9.70
CA GLY A 40 9.75 -12.23 -9.24
C GLY A 40 9.55 -12.53 -7.76
N CYS A 41 8.62 -11.84 -7.08
CA CYS A 41 8.27 -12.13 -5.68
C CYS A 41 7.24 -13.29 -5.61
N GLU A 42 7.33 -14.08 -4.53
CA GLU A 42 6.30 -15.04 -4.17
C GLU A 42 5.14 -14.30 -3.48
N VAL A 43 3.95 -14.34 -4.09
CA VAL A 43 2.77 -13.58 -3.62
C VAL A 43 1.58 -14.50 -3.40
N ILE A 44 0.97 -14.39 -2.22
CA ILE A 44 -0.30 -15.04 -1.87
C ILE A 44 -1.34 -13.96 -1.47
N ILE A 45 -2.62 -14.25 -1.70
CA ILE A 45 -3.68 -13.26 -1.49
C ILE A 45 -4.58 -13.67 -0.35
N GLY A 46 -4.74 -12.77 0.63
CA GLY A 46 -5.74 -12.86 1.69
C GLY A 46 -6.97 -12.02 1.34
N ASN A 47 -8.10 -12.66 1.00
CA ASN A 47 -9.31 -11.90 0.70
C ASN A 47 -10.58 -12.60 1.17
N ARG A 48 -11.59 -11.83 1.56
CA ARG A 48 -12.92 -12.36 1.88
C ARG A 48 -13.59 -12.93 0.62
N ARG A 49 -14.70 -13.67 0.81
CA ARG A 49 -15.48 -14.22 -0.31
C ARG A 49 -16.33 -13.12 -0.97
N ASP A 50 -15.78 -12.50 -1.99
CA ASP A 50 -16.44 -11.47 -2.80
C ASP A 50 -15.94 -11.52 -4.26
N ARG A 51 -16.34 -10.54 -5.08
CA ARG A 51 -15.92 -10.45 -6.50
C ARG A 51 -14.38 -10.34 -6.65
N TYR A 52 -13.72 -9.66 -5.73
CA TYR A 52 -12.27 -9.45 -5.78
C TYR A 52 -11.49 -10.75 -5.57
N ARG A 53 -12.00 -11.65 -4.70
CA ARG A 53 -11.43 -13.00 -4.56
C ARG A 53 -11.48 -13.77 -5.88
N LYS A 54 -12.60 -13.69 -6.61
CA LYS A 54 -12.75 -14.34 -7.92
C LYS A 54 -11.74 -13.79 -8.91
N THR A 55 -11.61 -12.46 -8.99
CA THR A 55 -10.60 -11.81 -9.84
C THR A 55 -9.18 -12.24 -9.49
N ALA A 56 -8.83 -12.36 -8.20
CA ALA A 56 -7.50 -12.81 -7.79
C ALA A 56 -7.18 -14.25 -8.23
N VAL A 57 -8.18 -15.15 -8.19
CA VAL A 57 -8.06 -16.51 -8.72
C VAL A 57 -7.90 -16.50 -10.26
N GLU A 58 -8.67 -15.67 -10.95
CA GLU A 58 -8.58 -15.49 -12.41
C GLU A 58 -7.21 -14.92 -12.83
N ASP A 59 -6.63 -14.03 -12.01
CA ASP A 59 -5.27 -13.51 -12.19
C ASP A 59 -4.16 -14.55 -11.83
N GLY A 60 -4.55 -15.74 -11.36
CA GLY A 60 -3.64 -16.89 -11.13
C GLY A 60 -2.96 -16.92 -9.77
N PHE A 61 -3.48 -16.22 -8.76
CA PHE A 61 -2.92 -16.24 -7.40
C PHE A 61 -3.47 -17.39 -6.53
N ASP A 62 -2.66 -17.83 -5.54
CA ASP A 62 -3.15 -18.60 -4.40
C ASP A 62 -3.96 -17.67 -3.48
N VAL A 63 -5.25 -17.96 -3.30
CA VAL A 63 -6.20 -17.09 -2.58
C VAL A 63 -6.85 -17.83 -1.43
N SER A 64 -6.61 -17.35 -0.21
CA SER A 64 -7.16 -17.91 1.03
C SER A 64 -7.86 -16.82 1.87
N PRO A 65 -8.62 -17.18 2.91
CA PRO A 65 -9.04 -16.23 3.93
C PRO A 65 -7.84 -15.51 4.56
N ILE A 66 -8.05 -14.25 5.00
CA ILE A 66 -6.97 -13.43 5.58
C ILE A 66 -6.28 -14.16 6.75
N SER A 67 -7.04 -14.75 7.66
CA SER A 67 -6.51 -15.48 8.82
C SER A 67 -5.66 -16.71 8.46
N GLU A 68 -5.81 -17.27 7.26
CA GLU A 68 -4.99 -18.37 6.77
C GLU A 68 -3.72 -17.88 6.05
N VAL A 69 -3.75 -16.68 5.48
CA VAL A 69 -2.60 -16.06 4.80
C VAL A 69 -1.62 -15.47 5.79
N VAL A 70 -2.11 -14.80 6.86
CA VAL A 70 -1.27 -14.12 7.85
C VAL A 70 -0.14 -15.02 8.39
N PRO A 71 -0.39 -16.26 8.87
CA PRO A 71 0.69 -17.08 9.41
C PRO A 71 1.64 -17.67 8.34
N ARG A 72 1.29 -17.58 7.05
CA ARG A 72 2.10 -18.12 5.93
C ARG A 72 3.05 -17.09 5.33
N ALA A 73 2.75 -15.81 5.47
CA ALA A 73 3.52 -14.73 4.88
C ALA A 73 4.65 -14.25 5.80
N ASP A 74 5.74 -13.78 5.23
CA ASP A 74 6.81 -13.07 5.93
C ASP A 74 6.55 -11.56 5.95
N ILE A 75 5.92 -11.06 4.89
CA ILE A 75 5.55 -9.65 4.71
C ILE A 75 4.05 -9.60 4.40
N LEU A 76 3.34 -8.75 5.12
CA LEU A 76 1.89 -8.56 4.98
C LEU A 76 1.63 -7.14 4.46
N ILE A 77 1.12 -7.04 3.24
CA ILE A 77 0.68 -5.75 2.67
C ILE A 77 -0.78 -5.55 3.00
N ILE A 78 -1.08 -4.51 3.76
CA ILE A 78 -2.44 -4.15 4.20
C ILE A 78 -3.06 -3.23 3.14
N ALA A 79 -3.77 -3.82 2.20
CA ALA A 79 -4.47 -3.12 1.10
C ALA A 79 -6.00 -3.11 1.31
N ILE A 80 -6.40 -2.97 2.58
CA ILE A 80 -7.79 -2.93 3.05
C ILE A 80 -8.18 -1.46 3.24
N PRO A 81 -9.41 -1.03 2.89
CA PRO A 81 -9.87 0.34 3.13
C PRO A 81 -9.76 0.74 4.61
N ASP A 82 -9.33 1.97 4.88
CA ASP A 82 -9.02 2.47 6.23
C ASP A 82 -10.22 2.35 7.17
N GLU A 83 -11.45 2.56 6.67
CA GLU A 83 -12.70 2.53 7.44
C GLU A 83 -13.00 1.16 8.08
N ILE A 84 -12.51 0.08 7.51
CA ILE A 84 -12.75 -1.28 8.02
C ILE A 84 -11.45 -1.96 8.49
N GLN A 85 -10.32 -1.31 8.33
CA GLN A 85 -8.99 -1.88 8.55
C GLN A 85 -8.80 -2.33 10.00
N GLN A 86 -9.22 -1.51 10.97
CA GLN A 86 -9.19 -1.84 12.40
C GLN A 86 -10.00 -3.12 12.70
N GLN A 87 -11.24 -3.19 12.22
CA GLN A 87 -12.10 -4.34 12.45
C GLN A 87 -11.51 -5.63 11.86
N VAL A 88 -10.93 -5.54 10.65
CA VAL A 88 -10.29 -6.68 9.99
C VAL A 88 -9.02 -7.09 10.73
N TYR A 89 -8.23 -6.13 11.19
CA TYR A 89 -7.03 -6.37 11.97
C TYR A 89 -7.34 -7.15 13.25
N GLU A 90 -8.27 -6.66 14.07
CA GLU A 90 -8.65 -7.30 15.32
C GLU A 90 -9.22 -8.71 15.13
N LYS A 91 -10.02 -8.91 14.08
CA LYS A 91 -10.74 -10.16 13.86
C LYS A 91 -9.95 -11.23 13.11
N HIS A 92 -9.06 -10.84 12.21
CA HIS A 92 -8.46 -11.74 11.24
C HIS A 92 -6.94 -11.67 11.13
N ILE A 93 -6.28 -10.69 11.75
CA ILE A 93 -4.84 -10.48 11.60
C ILE A 93 -4.13 -10.65 12.93
N ARG A 94 -4.47 -9.87 13.94
CA ARG A 94 -3.73 -9.75 15.20
C ARG A 94 -3.32 -11.09 15.83
N ASP A 95 -4.29 -11.97 16.03
CA ASP A 95 -4.07 -13.25 16.73
C ASP A 95 -3.38 -14.32 15.86
N HIS A 96 -3.09 -14.01 14.60
CA HIS A 96 -2.41 -14.88 13.64
C HIS A 96 -1.01 -14.38 13.27
N LEU A 97 -0.60 -13.21 13.79
CA LEU A 97 0.74 -12.67 13.57
C LEU A 97 1.80 -13.55 14.24
N ARG A 98 2.98 -13.56 13.65
CA ARG A 98 4.17 -14.27 14.17
C ARG A 98 5.32 -13.28 14.39
N PRO A 99 6.13 -13.48 15.43
CA PRO A 99 7.33 -12.68 15.64
C PRO A 99 8.20 -12.59 14.38
N GLY A 100 8.77 -11.43 14.11
CA GLY A 100 9.68 -11.19 12.99
C GLY A 100 9.01 -10.99 11.63
N GLN A 101 7.68 -10.97 11.55
CA GLN A 101 6.98 -10.57 10.33
C GLN A 101 7.12 -9.07 10.08
N VAL A 102 6.76 -8.65 8.87
CA VAL A 102 6.67 -7.23 8.48
C VAL A 102 5.23 -6.91 8.12
N MET A 103 4.67 -5.85 8.69
CA MET A 103 3.41 -5.26 8.23
C MET A 103 3.72 -4.02 7.40
N ASP A 104 3.30 -4.02 6.15
CA ASP A 104 3.39 -2.89 5.23
C ASP A 104 2.01 -2.29 5.00
N PHE A 105 1.89 -1.00 5.18
CA PHE A 105 0.65 -0.25 5.01
C PHE A 105 0.70 0.60 3.73
N ALA A 106 -0.38 0.58 2.95
CA ALA A 106 -0.54 1.45 1.79
C ALA A 106 -0.99 2.88 2.18
N SER A 107 -1.45 3.06 3.42
CA SER A 107 -1.84 4.33 4.05
C SER A 107 -1.38 4.31 5.50
N SER A 108 -0.88 5.43 5.99
CA SER A 108 -0.39 5.56 7.38
C SER A 108 -1.51 5.74 8.41
N TYR A 109 -2.76 5.97 7.97
CA TYR A 109 -3.88 6.38 8.83
C TYR A 109 -4.09 5.47 10.04
N GLY A 110 -4.21 4.16 9.82
CA GLY A 110 -4.49 3.19 10.87
C GLY A 110 -3.45 3.16 11.99
N ILE A 111 -2.18 3.37 11.65
CA ILE A 111 -1.05 3.40 12.60
C ILE A 111 -0.95 4.79 13.23
N ARG A 112 -1.00 5.85 12.42
CA ARG A 112 -0.87 7.25 12.88
C ARG A 112 -1.90 7.62 13.96
N PHE A 113 -3.14 7.17 13.79
CA PHE A 113 -4.25 7.46 14.71
C PHE A 113 -4.53 6.33 15.69
N GLU A 114 -3.59 5.40 15.86
CA GLU A 114 -3.66 4.29 16.82
C GLU A 114 -4.92 3.41 16.68
N CYS A 115 -5.55 3.41 15.49
CA CYS A 115 -6.63 2.48 15.17
C CYS A 115 -6.13 1.03 15.14
N ILE A 116 -4.85 0.87 14.80
CA ILE A 116 -4.13 -0.40 14.81
C ILE A 116 -2.87 -0.21 15.66
N VAL A 117 -2.73 -1.05 16.67
CA VAL A 117 -1.52 -1.12 17.50
C VAL A 117 -0.86 -2.47 17.24
N PRO A 118 0.20 -2.52 16.42
CA PRO A 118 0.94 -3.74 16.15
C PRO A 118 1.69 -4.26 17.38
N PRO A 119 1.98 -5.57 17.47
CA PRO A 119 2.84 -6.10 18.53
C PRO A 119 4.29 -5.61 18.39
N ASP A 120 5.02 -5.59 19.52
CA ASP A 120 6.38 -5.03 19.60
C ASP A 120 7.46 -5.89 18.93
N ASP A 121 7.12 -7.09 18.45
CA ASP A 121 8.03 -8.09 17.91
C ASP A 121 8.00 -8.24 16.38
N ILE A 122 7.37 -7.29 15.69
CA ILE A 122 7.30 -7.23 14.21
C ILE A 122 7.83 -5.90 13.68
N ASP A 123 8.23 -5.85 12.41
CA ASP A 123 8.50 -4.59 11.73
C ASP A 123 7.20 -3.95 11.21
N VAL A 124 7.12 -2.63 11.27
CA VAL A 124 5.99 -1.87 10.70
C VAL A 124 6.52 -0.81 9.76
N VAL A 125 6.12 -0.91 8.51
CA VAL A 125 6.55 -0.02 7.43
C VAL A 125 5.36 0.51 6.64
N MET A 126 5.61 1.49 5.82
CA MET A 126 4.67 1.98 4.83
C MET A 126 5.36 2.07 3.47
N MET A 127 4.72 1.50 2.46
CA MET A 127 5.02 1.74 1.05
C MET A 127 3.73 2.16 0.34
N SER A 128 3.63 3.45 0.06
CA SER A 128 2.43 4.09 -0.49
C SER A 128 2.69 4.62 -1.90
N PRO A 129 2.23 3.94 -2.96
CA PRO A 129 2.24 4.49 -4.31
C PRO A 129 1.34 5.73 -4.39
N ARG A 130 1.82 6.82 -4.99
CA ARG A 130 1.10 8.10 -5.09
C ARG A 130 0.28 8.19 -6.39
N ALA A 131 -0.52 7.16 -6.64
CA ALA A 131 -1.44 7.06 -7.76
C ALA A 131 -2.53 6.02 -7.49
N MET A 132 -3.63 6.08 -8.24
CA MET A 132 -4.65 5.03 -8.23
C MET A 132 -4.07 3.71 -8.71
N GLY A 133 -4.55 2.58 -8.19
CA GLY A 133 -4.01 1.26 -8.51
C GLY A 133 -3.97 0.94 -10.01
N VAL A 134 -4.98 1.36 -10.78
CA VAL A 134 -4.97 1.20 -12.25
C VAL A 134 -3.72 1.89 -12.84
N THR A 135 -3.46 3.14 -12.45
CA THR A 135 -2.29 3.88 -12.92
C THR A 135 -0.98 3.26 -12.43
N VAL A 136 -0.94 2.71 -11.20
CA VAL A 136 0.23 1.98 -10.69
C VAL A 136 0.56 0.80 -11.58
N ARG A 137 -0.46 0.02 -12.03
CA ARG A 137 -0.27 -1.13 -12.91
C ARG A 137 0.15 -0.71 -14.31
N GLU A 138 -0.58 0.20 -14.93
CA GLU A 138 -0.31 0.70 -16.30
C GLU A 138 1.10 1.33 -16.41
N ALA A 139 1.49 2.13 -15.43
CA ALA A 139 2.82 2.73 -15.39
C ALA A 139 3.94 1.68 -15.22
N TYR A 140 3.68 0.62 -14.44
CA TYR A 140 4.61 -0.49 -14.30
C TYR A 140 4.79 -1.24 -15.63
N GLU A 141 3.71 -1.58 -16.32
CA GLU A 141 3.73 -2.26 -17.62
C GLU A 141 4.41 -1.40 -18.72
N ALA A 142 4.27 -0.08 -18.61
CA ALA A 142 4.94 0.88 -19.50
C ALA A 142 6.41 1.17 -19.11
N ASP A 143 6.97 0.47 -18.12
CA ASP A 143 8.32 0.66 -17.57
C ASP A 143 8.63 2.08 -17.03
N LYS A 144 7.58 2.83 -16.63
CA LYS A 144 7.71 4.22 -16.14
C LYS A 144 7.63 4.34 -14.61
N GLY A 145 6.75 3.57 -13.97
CA GLY A 145 6.44 3.67 -12.54
C GLY A 145 5.64 4.92 -12.15
N VAL A 146 5.28 4.98 -10.89
CA VAL A 146 4.65 6.14 -10.24
C VAL A 146 5.48 6.53 -9.01
N PRO A 147 5.50 7.79 -8.58
CA PRO A 147 6.18 8.15 -7.35
C PRO A 147 5.57 7.45 -6.14
N GLY A 148 6.36 7.24 -5.09
CA GLY A 148 5.89 6.59 -3.87
C GLY A 148 6.47 7.23 -2.61
N PHE A 149 5.79 7.02 -1.50
CA PHE A 149 6.31 7.30 -0.17
C PHE A 149 6.73 5.99 0.51
N VAL A 150 7.81 6.07 1.30
CA VAL A 150 8.20 5.01 2.23
C VAL A 150 8.47 5.60 3.60
N ALA A 151 8.05 4.88 4.62
CA ALA A 151 8.31 5.24 6.01
C ALA A 151 8.54 3.98 6.86
N VAL A 152 9.19 4.15 8.00
CA VAL A 152 9.36 3.11 9.01
C VAL A 152 8.73 3.63 10.30
N TRP A 153 7.79 2.86 10.85
CA TRP A 153 7.20 3.09 12.16
C TRP A 153 7.93 2.32 13.25
N GLN A 154 8.18 1.03 13.00
CA GLN A 154 8.82 0.12 13.94
C GLN A 154 9.86 -0.74 13.20
N ASP A 155 11.09 -0.80 13.72
CA ASP A 155 12.20 -1.55 13.13
C ASP A 155 12.84 -2.46 14.19
N VAL A 156 12.28 -3.65 14.33
CA VAL A 156 12.74 -4.68 15.28
C VAL A 156 13.90 -5.47 14.68
N SER A 157 13.84 -5.74 13.39
CA SER A 157 14.84 -6.54 12.68
C SER A 157 16.13 -5.76 12.33
N GLY A 158 16.11 -4.42 12.38
CA GLY A 158 17.15 -3.56 11.84
C GLY A 158 17.16 -3.51 10.29
N LYS A 159 16.10 -4.03 9.63
CA LYS A 159 16.00 -4.15 8.17
C LYS A 159 14.71 -3.56 7.59
N ALA A 160 13.83 -3.02 8.42
CA ALA A 160 12.51 -2.53 8.01
C ALA A 160 12.61 -1.53 6.85
N ARG A 161 13.52 -0.56 6.93
CA ARG A 161 13.78 0.42 5.85
C ARG A 161 14.16 -0.25 4.52
N GLN A 162 15.02 -1.26 4.57
CA GLN A 162 15.48 -1.94 3.35
C GLN A 162 14.34 -2.73 2.71
N ILE A 163 13.45 -3.31 3.52
CA ILE A 163 12.27 -4.05 3.07
C ILE A 163 11.27 -3.09 2.42
N ALA A 164 10.94 -1.97 3.07
CA ALA A 164 10.04 -0.95 2.50
C ALA A 164 10.52 -0.43 1.14
N LEU A 165 11.81 -0.13 1.02
CA LEU A 165 12.42 0.30 -0.25
C LEU A 165 12.38 -0.81 -1.30
N ALA A 166 12.64 -2.07 -0.91
CA ALA A 166 12.58 -3.20 -1.83
C ALA A 166 11.15 -3.45 -2.34
N LEU A 167 10.13 -3.28 -1.48
CA LEU A 167 8.71 -3.32 -1.88
C LEU A 167 8.41 -2.20 -2.89
N ALA A 168 8.85 -0.97 -2.62
CA ALA A 168 8.68 0.14 -3.54
C ALA A 168 9.34 -0.11 -4.91
N LYS A 169 10.49 -0.78 -4.92
CA LYS A 169 11.15 -1.19 -6.17
C LYS A 169 10.37 -2.28 -6.90
N ALA A 170 9.92 -3.30 -6.18
CA ALA A 170 9.17 -4.40 -6.78
C ALA A 170 7.81 -3.94 -7.34
N VAL A 171 7.18 -2.96 -6.71
CA VAL A 171 5.94 -2.33 -7.22
C VAL A 171 6.22 -1.37 -8.38
N GLY A 172 7.47 -0.91 -8.57
CA GLY A 172 7.91 -0.04 -9.67
C GLY A 172 8.00 1.44 -9.31
N CYS A 173 7.75 1.82 -8.05
CA CYS A 173 7.76 3.22 -7.63
C CYS A 173 9.14 3.88 -7.76
N THR A 174 10.23 3.12 -7.57
CA THR A 174 11.60 3.64 -7.67
C THR A 174 11.98 4.11 -9.08
N ARG A 175 11.27 3.69 -10.12
CA ARG A 175 11.47 4.17 -11.49
C ARG A 175 11.11 5.65 -11.62
N ALA A 176 10.04 6.10 -10.94
CA ALA A 176 9.65 7.51 -10.88
C ALA A 176 10.28 8.27 -9.70
N GLY A 177 10.72 7.52 -8.69
CA GLY A 177 11.34 8.05 -7.48
C GLY A 177 10.47 7.85 -6.23
N VAL A 178 11.13 7.50 -5.14
CA VAL A 178 10.52 7.28 -3.84
C VAL A 178 11.05 8.29 -2.84
N PHE A 179 10.15 8.88 -2.06
CA PHE A 179 10.48 9.84 -1.02
C PHE A 179 10.35 9.20 0.35
N GLU A 180 11.40 9.31 1.17
CA GLU A 180 11.36 8.88 2.56
C GLU A 180 10.69 9.96 3.41
N CYS A 181 9.64 9.59 4.13
CA CYS A 181 8.88 10.46 5.02
C CYS A 181 8.61 9.75 6.36
N ARG A 182 7.88 10.40 7.25
CA ARG A 182 7.32 9.79 8.45
C ARG A 182 5.87 9.37 8.19
N PHE A 183 5.32 8.51 9.03
CA PHE A 183 3.91 8.14 8.97
C PHE A 183 3.00 9.36 9.11
N GLU A 184 3.37 10.28 10.03
CA GLU A 184 2.63 11.52 10.24
C GLU A 184 2.58 12.39 8.98
N ASP A 185 3.71 12.53 8.29
CA ASP A 185 3.80 13.37 7.09
C ASP A 185 2.86 12.87 5.98
N GLU A 186 2.76 11.55 5.81
CA GLU A 186 1.87 10.95 4.80
C GLU A 186 0.39 11.16 5.13
N SER A 187 -0.02 10.91 6.40
CA SER A 187 -1.39 11.15 6.83
C SER A 187 -1.79 12.61 6.69
N ASP A 188 -0.92 13.52 7.14
CA ASP A 188 -1.20 14.97 7.12
C ASP A 188 -1.35 15.46 5.68
N ILE A 189 -0.49 15.00 4.75
CA ILE A 189 -0.57 15.34 3.32
C ILE A 189 -1.85 14.76 2.69
N ASN A 190 -2.23 13.53 3.04
CA ASN A 190 -3.46 12.92 2.51
C ASN A 190 -4.70 13.65 3.02
N LEU A 191 -4.79 13.92 4.32
CA LEU A 191 -5.93 14.64 4.89
C LEU A 191 -6.03 16.06 4.31
N LEU A 192 -4.92 16.78 4.22
CA LEU A 192 -4.91 18.12 3.63
C LEU A 192 -5.27 18.11 2.13
N GLY A 193 -4.72 17.18 1.38
CA GLY A 193 -4.97 17.05 -0.07
C GLY A 193 -6.34 16.50 -0.40
N GLU A 194 -6.66 15.33 0.13
CA GLU A 194 -7.87 14.57 -0.27
C GLU A 194 -9.14 15.09 0.41
N GLN A 195 -9.06 15.55 1.66
CA GLN A 195 -10.22 16.04 2.41
C GLN A 195 -10.33 17.57 2.39
N GLY A 196 -9.23 18.28 2.18
CA GLY A 196 -9.21 19.75 2.10
C GLY A 196 -9.19 20.25 0.65
N LEU A 197 -8.06 20.14 -0.03
CA LEU A 197 -7.82 20.80 -1.32
C LEU A 197 -8.74 20.29 -2.43
N TRP A 198 -8.81 18.98 -2.65
CA TRP A 198 -9.56 18.42 -3.79
C TRP A 198 -11.07 18.67 -3.74
N PRO A 199 -11.76 18.50 -2.59
CA PRO A 199 -13.17 18.82 -2.49
C PRO A 199 -13.46 20.31 -2.75
N LEU A 200 -12.63 21.21 -2.23
CA LEU A 200 -12.78 22.65 -2.47
C LEU A 200 -12.57 23.00 -3.95
N PHE A 201 -11.55 22.42 -4.58
CA PHE A 201 -11.27 22.66 -5.99
C PHE A 201 -12.40 22.16 -6.91
N THR A 202 -12.89 20.95 -6.67
CA THR A 202 -14.00 20.37 -7.46
C THR A 202 -15.30 21.16 -7.25
N GLN A 203 -15.57 21.60 -6.02
CA GLN A 203 -16.74 22.44 -5.72
C GLN A 203 -16.65 23.80 -6.41
N ALA A 204 -15.46 24.42 -6.44
CA ALA A 204 -15.27 25.69 -7.16
C ALA A 204 -15.53 25.55 -8.67
N LEU A 205 -15.06 24.46 -9.29
CA LEU A 205 -15.33 24.17 -10.69
C LEU A 205 -16.83 23.97 -10.96
N LEU A 206 -17.52 23.23 -10.10
CA LEU A 206 -18.97 23.00 -10.23
C LEU A 206 -19.76 24.29 -10.12
N LEU A 207 -19.49 25.10 -9.10
CA LEU A 207 -20.15 26.41 -8.92
C LEU A 207 -19.91 27.36 -10.11
N THR A 208 -18.68 27.37 -10.65
CA THR A 208 -18.37 28.17 -11.83
C THR A 208 -19.18 27.73 -13.04
N TYR A 209 -19.32 26.42 -13.25
CA TYR A 209 -20.15 25.87 -14.31
C TYR A 209 -21.64 26.24 -14.12
N GLU A 210 -22.18 26.05 -12.91
CA GLU A 210 -23.58 26.39 -12.60
C GLU A 210 -23.89 27.87 -12.87
N VAL A 211 -23.01 28.78 -12.42
CA VAL A 211 -23.15 30.21 -12.67
C VAL A 211 -23.12 30.56 -14.18
N ALA A 212 -22.23 29.93 -14.94
CA ALA A 212 -22.15 30.12 -16.38
C ALA A 212 -23.42 29.64 -17.07
N VAL A 213 -23.95 28.47 -16.71
CA VAL A 213 -25.21 27.93 -17.25
C VAL A 213 -26.40 28.84 -16.91
N GLU A 214 -26.51 29.33 -15.67
CA GLU A 214 -27.57 30.28 -15.26
C GLU A 214 -27.48 31.62 -16.02
N ALA A 215 -26.25 32.02 -16.35
CA ALA A 215 -26.03 33.23 -17.16
C ALA A 215 -26.29 33.03 -18.68
N GLY A 216 -26.59 31.81 -19.11
CA GLY A 216 -26.84 31.45 -20.51
C GLY A 216 -25.60 31.35 -21.39
N ILE A 217 -24.47 31.05 -20.77
CA ILE A 217 -23.15 30.83 -21.41
C ILE A 217 -22.92 29.36 -21.69
#